data_bee3db2da4b16f968c37a84c6dc565aa
#
_entry.id   bee3db2da4b16f968c37a84c6dc565aa
#
_cell.length_a   1.000
_cell.length_b   1.000
_cell.length_c   1.000
_cell.angle_alpha   90.00
_cell.angle_beta   90.00
_cell.angle_gamma   90.00
#
_symmetry.space_group_name_H-M   'P 1'
#
loop_
_entity.id
_entity.type
_entity.pdbx_description
1 polymer ?
#
loop_
_entity_poly.entity_id
_entity_poly.type
_entity_poly.pdbx_seq_one_letter_code
_entity_poly.pdbx_strand_id
1 'polypeptide(L)'
;AITSSFFPDENTHVEPVRYGVGSNLMGLLQTISTDGHTPKARRKDWVRKFIKQPGLLGKILDVRKWSQRTVIALVMQNVDSSVKVSGKRGLFGWRLTSVNDSEHPNATYIPAANEVVERIAKKYGGIAGGSYGDLIGAPFTAHFVGGCVIGDSSENGVIDAYHRAWNYPTLHIVDGSSITA
;
A
#
# COMPACT_ATOMS: atom_id res chain seq x y z
N ALA A 1 -2.42 -7.87 14.94
CA ALA A 1 -1.37 -7.26 15.75
C ALA A 1 -0.03 -7.48 15.03
N ILE A 2 0.79 -6.45 14.98
CA ILE A 2 2.17 -6.52 14.50
C ILE A 2 2.99 -7.16 15.61
N THR A 3 3.66 -8.27 15.32
CA THR A 3 4.39 -9.05 16.34
C THR A 3 5.90 -9.01 16.13
N SER A 4 6.35 -8.59 14.95
CA SER A 4 7.76 -8.50 14.60
C SER A 4 7.96 -7.54 13.43
N SER A 5 9.15 -6.99 13.34
CA SER A 5 9.59 -6.15 12.24
C SER A 5 11.02 -6.53 11.89
N PHE A 6 11.42 -6.45 10.64
CA PHE A 6 12.81 -6.63 10.22
C PHE A 6 13.15 -5.72 9.04
N PHE A 7 14.42 -5.45 8.88
CA PHE A 7 14.97 -4.48 7.94
C PHE A 7 15.82 -5.20 6.90
N PRO A 8 15.33 -5.39 5.67
CA PRO A 8 16.13 -5.99 4.60
C PRO A 8 17.24 -5.05 4.11
N ASP A 9 17.06 -3.75 4.23
CA ASP A 9 18.04 -2.70 3.95
C ASP A 9 17.80 -1.49 4.87
N GLU A 10 18.64 -0.45 4.76
CA GLU A 10 18.62 0.74 5.62
C GLU A 10 17.32 1.56 5.51
N ASN A 11 16.65 1.50 4.37
CA ASN A 11 15.48 2.32 4.07
C ASN A 11 14.18 1.53 4.04
N THR A 12 14.23 0.22 4.17
CA THR A 12 13.06 -0.64 4.05
C THR A 12 12.84 -1.44 5.32
N HIS A 13 11.64 -1.41 5.87
CA HIS A 13 11.25 -2.37 6.90
C HIS A 13 9.99 -3.13 6.50
N VAL A 14 9.87 -4.34 7.03
CA VAL A 14 8.80 -5.26 6.68
C VAL A 14 8.17 -5.82 7.96
N GLU A 15 6.85 -5.77 8.01
CA GLU A 15 6.04 -6.27 9.11
C GLU A 15 5.05 -7.33 8.61
N PRO A 16 4.92 -8.46 9.33
CA PRO A 16 3.90 -9.44 9.01
C PRO A 16 2.54 -9.00 9.53
N VAL A 17 1.55 -8.97 8.65
CA VAL A 17 0.17 -8.63 9.00
C VAL A 17 -0.76 -9.78 8.60
N ARG A 18 -1.72 -10.07 9.47
CA ARG A 18 -2.81 -11.00 9.17
C ARG A 18 -4.16 -10.36 9.44
N TYR A 19 -5.07 -10.56 8.54
CA TYR A 19 -6.47 -10.20 8.75
C TYR A 19 -7.19 -11.23 9.64
N GLY A 20 -8.21 -10.77 10.33
CA GLY A 20 -9.09 -11.64 11.13
C GLY A 20 -9.84 -12.65 10.28
N VAL A 21 -10.33 -13.69 10.93
CA VAL A 21 -11.18 -14.71 10.30
C VAL A 21 -12.41 -14.03 9.68
N GLY A 22 -12.72 -14.38 8.44
CA GLY A 22 -13.83 -13.78 7.69
C GLY A 22 -13.41 -12.73 6.65
N SER A 23 -12.22 -12.14 6.76
CA SER A 23 -11.72 -11.12 5.81
C SER A 23 -11.22 -11.72 4.48
N ASN A 24 -11.88 -12.76 3.98
CA ASN A 24 -11.39 -13.54 2.84
C ASN A 24 -11.45 -12.79 1.50
N LEU A 25 -12.37 -11.83 1.35
CA LEU A 25 -12.51 -11.04 0.12
C LEU A 25 -11.30 -10.17 -0.17
N MET A 26 -10.47 -9.87 0.83
CA MET A 26 -9.20 -9.17 0.62
C MET A 26 -8.26 -9.96 -0.31
N GLY A 27 -8.41 -11.27 -0.39
CA GLY A 27 -7.69 -12.13 -1.34
C GLY A 27 -7.93 -11.78 -2.82
N LEU A 28 -9.00 -11.07 -3.14
CA LEU A 28 -9.27 -10.61 -4.52
C LEU A 28 -8.31 -9.49 -4.97
N LEU A 29 -7.63 -8.84 -4.03
CA LEU A 29 -6.65 -7.79 -4.33
C LEU A 29 -5.25 -8.34 -4.61
N GLN A 30 -5.04 -9.64 -4.40
CA GLN A 30 -3.75 -10.28 -4.60
C GLN A 30 -3.63 -11.00 -5.95
N THR A 31 -2.40 -11.11 -6.41
CA THR A 31 -2.03 -11.93 -7.56
C THR A 31 -0.70 -12.67 -7.27
N ILE A 32 -0.14 -13.38 -8.24
CA ILE A 32 1.20 -13.96 -8.09
C ILE A 32 2.25 -12.85 -8.03
N SER A 33 3.31 -13.07 -7.26
CA SER A 33 4.48 -12.18 -7.26
C SER A 33 5.05 -12.06 -8.67
N THR A 34 5.40 -10.86 -9.06
CA THR A 34 5.97 -10.54 -10.37
C THR A 34 7.24 -9.73 -10.22
N ASP A 35 8.15 -9.92 -11.16
CA ASP A 35 9.44 -9.26 -11.16
C ASP A 35 9.59 -8.30 -12.35
N GLY A 36 10.30 -7.20 -12.15
CA GLY A 36 10.60 -6.21 -13.18
C GLY A 36 10.37 -4.76 -12.77
N HIS A 37 11.31 -3.88 -13.16
CA HIS A 37 11.28 -2.46 -12.80
C HIS A 37 10.14 -1.66 -13.47
N THR A 38 9.54 -2.16 -14.53
CA THR A 38 8.44 -1.48 -15.22
C THR A 38 7.14 -2.30 -15.17
N PRO A 39 5.97 -1.65 -15.17
CA PRO A 39 4.69 -2.36 -15.24
C PRO A 39 4.59 -3.31 -16.44
N LYS A 40 5.18 -2.94 -17.58
CA LYS A 40 5.22 -3.79 -18.78
C LYS A 40 6.03 -5.06 -18.53
N ALA A 41 7.19 -4.96 -17.88
CA ALA A 41 8.02 -6.11 -17.54
C ALA A 41 7.30 -7.04 -16.55
N ARG A 42 6.67 -6.49 -15.53
CA ARG A 42 5.88 -7.25 -14.54
C ARG A 42 4.70 -7.98 -15.18
N ARG A 43 3.96 -7.34 -16.08
CA ARG A 43 2.88 -8.00 -16.84
C ARG A 43 3.40 -9.15 -17.71
N LYS A 44 4.56 -8.97 -18.36
CA LYS A 44 5.21 -10.04 -19.13
C LYS A 44 5.61 -11.21 -18.24
N ASP A 45 6.18 -10.94 -17.08
CA ASP A 45 6.54 -11.95 -16.09
C ASP A 45 5.30 -12.68 -15.56
N TRP A 46 4.23 -11.94 -15.25
CA TRP A 46 2.94 -12.49 -14.84
C TRP A 46 2.40 -13.51 -15.84
N VAL A 47 2.33 -13.13 -17.11
CA VAL A 47 1.87 -14.01 -18.20
C VAL A 47 2.76 -15.25 -18.30
N ARG A 48 4.09 -15.08 -18.23
CA ARG A 48 5.05 -16.18 -18.27
C ARG A 48 4.84 -17.16 -17.13
N LYS A 49 4.69 -16.66 -15.90
CA LYS A 49 4.44 -17.48 -14.68
C LYS A 49 3.09 -18.17 -14.77
N PHE A 50 2.06 -17.50 -15.25
CA PHE A 50 0.74 -18.08 -15.48
C PHE A 50 0.76 -19.26 -16.47
N ILE A 51 1.44 -19.10 -17.61
CA ILE A 51 1.56 -20.16 -18.63
C ILE A 51 2.35 -21.36 -18.09
N LYS A 52 3.44 -21.11 -17.35
CA LYS A 52 4.28 -22.16 -16.78
C LYS A 52 3.61 -22.92 -15.63
N GLN A 53 2.78 -22.26 -14.85
CA GLN A 53 2.18 -22.81 -13.62
C GLN A 53 0.72 -22.35 -13.48
N PRO A 54 -0.20 -22.79 -14.36
CA PRO A 54 -1.60 -22.34 -14.35
C PRO A 54 -2.33 -22.63 -13.05
N GLY A 55 -1.98 -23.75 -12.38
CA GLY A 55 -2.54 -24.11 -11.08
C GLY A 55 -2.18 -23.16 -9.93
N LEU A 56 -1.12 -22.36 -10.08
CA LEU A 56 -0.69 -21.40 -9.09
C LEU A 56 -1.70 -20.26 -8.92
N LEU A 57 -2.22 -19.72 -10.03
CA LEU A 57 -3.22 -18.68 -9.99
C LEU A 57 -4.53 -19.16 -9.33
N GLY A 58 -4.97 -20.38 -9.64
CA GLY A 58 -6.14 -20.98 -8.99
C GLY A 58 -5.98 -21.09 -7.47
N LYS A 59 -4.79 -21.43 -6.98
CA LYS A 59 -4.50 -21.46 -5.54
C LYS A 59 -4.53 -20.07 -4.90
N ILE A 60 -4.04 -19.04 -5.60
CA ILE A 60 -4.03 -17.67 -5.09
C ILE A 60 -5.43 -17.07 -5.11
N LEU A 61 -6.22 -17.32 -6.16
CA LEU A 61 -7.59 -16.80 -6.29
C LEU A 61 -8.61 -17.58 -5.44
N ASP A 62 -8.25 -18.72 -4.86
CA ASP A 62 -9.11 -19.39 -3.91
C ASP A 62 -9.20 -18.60 -2.60
N VAL A 63 -10.22 -17.77 -2.48
CA VAL A 63 -10.41 -16.90 -1.31
C VAL A 63 -11.08 -17.58 -0.12
N ARG A 64 -11.54 -18.82 -0.22
CA ARG A 64 -12.38 -19.50 0.79
C ARG A 64 -11.80 -19.52 2.21
N LYS A 65 -10.49 -19.58 2.36
CA LYS A 65 -9.78 -19.54 3.65
C LYS A 65 -8.59 -18.61 3.61
N TRP A 66 -8.66 -17.56 2.81
CA TRP A 66 -7.54 -16.67 2.55
C TRP A 66 -6.97 -16.06 3.83
N SER A 67 -7.81 -15.52 4.70
CA SER A 67 -7.36 -14.90 5.96
C SER A 67 -6.66 -15.86 6.93
N GLN A 68 -6.93 -17.16 6.79
CA GLN A 68 -6.32 -18.20 7.65
C GLN A 68 -4.95 -18.67 7.13
N ARG A 69 -4.71 -18.60 5.82
CA ARG A 69 -3.52 -19.16 5.16
C ARG A 69 -2.58 -18.10 4.57
N THR A 70 -2.94 -16.82 4.64
CA THR A 70 -2.14 -15.74 4.07
C THR A 70 -1.55 -14.87 5.17
N VAL A 71 -0.29 -14.53 4.98
CA VAL A 71 0.41 -13.47 5.73
C VAL A 71 0.78 -12.40 4.72
N ILE A 72 0.44 -11.17 5.03
CA ILE A 72 0.80 -10.00 4.23
C ILE A 72 2.14 -9.50 4.74
N ALA A 73 3.07 -9.27 3.84
CA ALA A 73 4.27 -8.47 4.12
C ALA A 73 3.90 -7.01 3.90
N LEU A 74 3.71 -6.27 4.97
CA LEU A 74 3.55 -4.82 4.91
C LEU A 74 4.94 -4.22 4.80
N VAL A 75 5.22 -3.60 3.66
CA VAL A 75 6.53 -3.04 3.34
C VAL A 75 6.45 -1.53 3.40
N MET A 76 7.31 -0.93 4.18
CA MET A 76 7.42 0.51 4.34
C MET A 76 8.83 0.97 4.02
N GLN A 77 8.94 2.09 3.33
CA GLN A 77 10.22 2.70 3.00
C GLN A 77 10.33 4.09 3.63
N ASN A 78 11.50 4.37 4.18
CA ASN A 78 11.84 5.70 4.68
C ASN A 78 12.46 6.51 3.54
N VAL A 79 11.60 6.88 2.58
CA VAL A 79 11.97 7.72 1.43
C VAL A 79 11.00 8.89 1.33
N ASP A 80 11.51 10.03 0.89
CA ASP A 80 10.68 11.21 0.67
C ASP A 80 9.74 10.95 -0.53
N SER A 81 8.47 10.80 -0.24
CA SER A 81 7.44 10.53 -1.25
C SER A 81 6.11 11.15 -0.83
N SER A 82 5.38 11.69 -1.78
CA SER A 82 4.10 12.34 -1.49
C SER A 82 3.00 12.04 -2.50
N VAL A 83 1.76 12.23 -2.05
CA VAL A 83 0.55 12.13 -2.87
C VAL A 83 -0.22 13.43 -2.75
N LYS A 84 -0.48 14.07 -3.88
CA LYS A 84 -1.35 15.26 -3.94
C LYS A 84 -2.80 14.83 -4.09
N VAL A 85 -3.66 15.31 -3.20
CA VAL A 85 -5.10 15.08 -3.26
C VAL A 85 -5.78 16.34 -3.77
N SER A 86 -6.68 16.18 -4.72
CA SER A 86 -7.44 17.29 -5.29
C SER A 86 -8.90 16.92 -5.53
N GLY A 87 -9.78 17.94 -5.40
CA GLY A 87 -11.18 17.79 -5.80
C GLY A 87 -11.34 18.02 -7.30
N LYS A 88 -12.02 17.11 -7.99
CA LYS A 88 -12.42 17.30 -9.40
C LYS A 88 -13.92 17.20 -9.55
N ARG A 89 -14.49 18.08 -10.36
CA ARG A 89 -15.90 17.99 -10.75
C ARG A 89 -16.04 16.94 -11.84
N GLY A 90 -16.87 15.93 -11.58
CA GLY A 90 -17.21 14.87 -12.52
C GLY A 90 -18.68 14.90 -12.90
N LEU A 91 -19.12 13.95 -13.73
CA LEU A 91 -20.52 13.85 -14.21
C LEU A 91 -21.54 13.71 -13.07
N PHE A 92 -21.15 13.04 -11.97
CA PHE A 92 -21.99 12.77 -10.80
C PHE A 92 -21.67 13.69 -9.60
N GLY A 93 -21.03 14.83 -9.80
CA GLY A 93 -20.67 15.78 -8.74
C GLY A 93 -19.18 15.83 -8.46
N TRP A 94 -18.81 16.34 -7.29
CA TRP A 94 -17.43 16.43 -6.84
C TRP A 94 -16.90 15.06 -6.43
N ARG A 95 -15.65 14.77 -6.83
CA ARG A 95 -14.92 13.60 -6.38
C ARG A 95 -13.49 13.96 -5.96
N LEU A 96 -13.00 13.31 -4.93
CA LEU A 96 -11.58 13.38 -4.60
C LEU A 96 -10.79 12.47 -5.57
N THR A 97 -9.62 12.93 -5.96
CA THR A 97 -8.66 12.17 -6.75
C THR A 97 -7.28 12.37 -6.17
N SER A 98 -6.44 11.35 -6.26
CA SER A 98 -5.04 11.41 -5.88
C SER A 98 -4.16 11.37 -7.12
N VAL A 99 -3.06 12.08 -7.07
CA VAL A 99 -2.04 12.12 -8.13
C VAL A 99 -0.68 11.98 -7.46
N ASN A 100 0.18 11.17 -8.03
CA ASN A 100 1.56 11.07 -7.57
C ASN A 100 2.24 12.44 -7.71
N ASP A 101 3.01 12.83 -6.72
CA ASP A 101 3.85 13.99 -6.84
C ASP A 101 4.96 13.71 -7.85
N SER A 102 5.21 14.65 -8.76
CA SER A 102 6.26 14.52 -9.77
C SER A 102 7.66 14.76 -9.20
N GLU A 103 7.77 15.51 -8.11
CA GLU A 103 9.03 15.81 -7.44
C GLU A 103 9.41 14.69 -6.46
N HIS A 104 8.42 14.12 -5.76
CA HIS A 104 8.57 13.07 -4.76
C HIS A 104 7.66 11.88 -5.08
N PRO A 105 7.92 11.13 -6.16
CA PRO A 105 7.03 10.08 -6.62
C PRO A 105 7.07 8.86 -5.70
N ASN A 106 5.92 8.29 -5.41
CA ASN A 106 5.82 7.03 -4.69
C ASN A 106 6.35 5.88 -5.54
N ALA A 107 7.11 4.99 -4.91
CA ALA A 107 7.59 3.79 -5.56
C ALA A 107 6.41 2.88 -5.95
N THR A 108 6.37 2.48 -7.22
CA THR A 108 5.39 1.50 -7.74
C THR A 108 5.92 0.07 -7.74
N TYR A 109 7.16 -0.11 -7.31
CA TYR A 109 7.84 -1.39 -7.20
C TYR A 109 9.01 -1.28 -6.23
N ILE A 110 9.05 -2.19 -5.26
CA ILE A 110 10.09 -2.26 -4.23
C ILE A 110 10.77 -3.61 -4.35
N PRO A 111 11.96 -3.71 -4.98
CA PRO A 111 12.65 -4.98 -5.21
C PRO A 111 12.92 -5.76 -3.93
N ALA A 112 13.36 -5.08 -2.86
CA ALA A 112 13.60 -5.70 -1.56
C ALA A 112 12.35 -6.41 -1.00
N ALA A 113 11.16 -5.84 -1.22
CA ALA A 113 9.90 -6.46 -0.81
C ALA A 113 9.67 -7.80 -1.52
N ASN A 114 9.85 -7.84 -2.84
CA ASN A 114 9.67 -9.05 -3.63
C ASN A 114 10.66 -10.15 -3.20
N GLU A 115 11.93 -9.79 -3.02
CA GLU A 115 12.96 -10.73 -2.58
C GLU A 115 12.64 -11.33 -1.21
N VAL A 116 12.20 -10.51 -0.26
CA VAL A 116 11.78 -10.96 1.07
C VAL A 116 10.61 -11.92 0.97
N VAL A 117 9.55 -11.58 0.22
CA VAL A 117 8.37 -12.42 0.07
C VAL A 117 8.72 -13.75 -0.59
N GLU A 118 9.57 -13.76 -1.60
CA GLU A 118 10.03 -14.99 -2.27
C GLU A 118 10.89 -15.86 -1.33
N ARG A 119 11.79 -15.26 -0.55
CA ARG A 119 12.58 -15.98 0.45
C ARG A 119 11.71 -16.62 1.53
N ILE A 120 10.72 -15.88 2.05
CA ILE A 120 9.77 -16.38 3.05
C ILE A 120 8.94 -17.53 2.44
N ALA A 121 8.38 -17.33 1.25
CA ALA A 121 7.59 -18.35 0.57
C ALA A 121 8.40 -19.65 0.37
N LYS A 122 9.64 -19.54 -0.10
CA LYS A 122 10.55 -20.68 -0.27
C LYS A 122 10.85 -21.39 1.05
N LYS A 123 11.12 -20.63 2.12
CA LYS A 123 11.46 -21.19 3.44
C LYS A 123 10.30 -21.98 4.05
N TYR A 124 9.08 -21.54 3.87
CA TYR A 124 7.89 -22.15 4.47
C TYR A 124 7.05 -22.99 3.49
N GLY A 125 7.54 -23.24 2.27
CA GLY A 125 6.78 -23.99 1.26
C GLY A 125 5.50 -23.30 0.81
N GLY A 126 5.46 -21.98 0.92
CA GLY A 126 4.33 -21.14 0.53
C GLY A 126 4.41 -20.67 -0.92
N ILE A 127 3.48 -19.78 -1.27
CA ILE A 127 3.41 -19.12 -2.58
C ILE A 127 3.66 -17.63 -2.39
N ALA A 128 4.64 -17.10 -3.12
CA ALA A 128 4.90 -15.66 -3.14
C ALA A 128 3.75 -14.94 -3.87
N GLY A 129 3.07 -14.07 -3.17
CA GLY A 129 2.01 -13.21 -3.71
C GLY A 129 2.49 -11.78 -3.95
N GLY A 130 1.80 -11.08 -4.80
CA GLY A 130 1.92 -9.64 -5.03
C GLY A 130 0.54 -9.00 -5.11
N SER A 131 0.46 -7.74 -5.46
CA SER A 131 -0.79 -7.01 -5.66
C SER A 131 -1.08 -6.77 -7.14
N TYR A 132 -2.35 -6.57 -7.49
CA TYR A 132 -2.68 -6.10 -8.84
C TYR A 132 -2.13 -4.69 -9.11
N GLY A 133 -1.90 -3.89 -8.06
CA GLY A 133 -1.23 -2.59 -8.16
C GLY A 133 0.14 -2.69 -8.84
N ASP A 134 0.89 -3.75 -8.56
CA ASP A 134 2.21 -3.99 -9.16
C ASP A 134 2.11 -4.11 -10.69
N LEU A 135 1.06 -4.74 -11.21
CA LEU A 135 0.86 -4.95 -12.65
C LEU A 135 0.51 -3.68 -13.41
N ILE A 136 -0.18 -2.75 -12.76
CA ILE A 136 -0.61 -1.48 -13.37
C ILE A 136 0.29 -0.30 -13.01
N GLY A 137 1.26 -0.51 -12.10
CA GLY A 137 2.15 0.53 -11.62
C GLY A 137 1.45 1.55 -10.73
N ALA A 138 0.45 1.11 -9.96
CA ALA A 138 -0.23 1.93 -8.97
C ALA A 138 0.34 1.63 -7.59
N PRO A 139 0.89 2.63 -6.88
CA PRO A 139 1.30 2.45 -5.50
C PRO A 139 0.07 2.18 -4.62
N PHE A 140 0.23 1.28 -3.67
CA PHE A 140 -0.82 0.91 -2.74
C PHE A 140 -0.37 1.23 -1.32
N THR A 141 -1.06 2.12 -0.65
CA THR A 141 -0.77 2.46 0.74
C THR A 141 -2.06 2.63 1.54
N ALA A 142 -1.98 2.34 2.81
CA ALA A 142 -3.03 2.65 3.80
C ALA A 142 -2.52 3.63 4.87
N HIS A 143 -1.28 4.06 4.79
CA HIS A 143 -0.65 4.97 5.75
C HIS A 143 -0.49 6.35 5.10
N PHE A 144 -1.48 7.21 5.35
CA PHE A 144 -1.45 8.60 4.91
C PHE A 144 -1.10 9.47 6.13
N VAL A 145 0.02 10.15 6.06
CA VAL A 145 0.45 11.14 7.05
C VAL A 145 0.52 12.51 6.40
N GLY A 146 0.43 13.57 7.18
CA GLY A 146 0.59 14.93 6.70
C GLY A 146 -0.65 15.49 6.00
N GLY A 147 -1.43 15.87 5.63
CA GLY A 147 -2.60 16.41 4.91
C GLY A 147 -3.38 17.44 5.73
N CYS A 148 -3.32 17.34 7.07
CA CYS A 148 -3.96 18.28 8.01
C CYS A 148 -2.92 18.82 8.98
N VAL A 149 -2.00 19.61 8.47
CA VAL A 149 -0.86 20.15 9.22
C VAL A 149 -1.34 21.06 10.35
N ILE A 150 -0.73 20.92 11.54
CA ILE A 150 -0.92 21.83 12.66
C ILE A 150 -0.20 23.15 12.33
N GLY A 151 -0.89 24.26 12.52
CA GLY A 151 -0.33 25.60 12.33
C GLY A 151 -0.87 26.60 13.34
N ASP A 152 -0.20 27.74 13.42
CA ASP A 152 -0.59 28.83 14.32
C ASP A 152 -1.73 29.70 13.74
N SER A 153 -2.03 29.52 12.45
CA SER A 153 -3.09 30.24 11.75
C SER A 153 -3.66 29.39 10.59
N SER A 154 -4.79 29.80 10.03
CA SER A 154 -5.38 29.20 8.84
C SER A 154 -4.54 29.38 7.56
N GLU A 155 -3.51 30.18 7.59
CA GLU A 155 -2.62 30.43 6.45
C GLU A 155 -1.50 29.39 6.39
N ASN A 156 -1.08 28.84 7.54
CA ASN A 156 0.04 27.92 7.63
C ASN A 156 -0.34 26.54 8.18
N GLY A 157 -1.62 26.31 8.50
CA GLY A 157 -2.11 25.00 8.94
C GLY A 157 -3.58 24.78 8.64
N VAL A 158 -3.99 23.53 8.69
CA VAL A 158 -5.39 23.11 8.55
C VAL A 158 -6.07 23.07 9.92
N ILE A 159 -5.32 22.72 10.96
CA ILE A 159 -5.77 22.59 12.34
C ILE A 159 -4.85 23.37 13.30
N ASP A 160 -5.41 23.73 14.44
CA ASP A 160 -4.64 24.31 15.54
C ASP A 160 -3.96 23.24 16.44
N ALA A 161 -3.21 23.68 17.45
CA ALA A 161 -2.53 22.78 18.41
C ALA A 161 -3.48 21.89 19.25
N TYR A 162 -4.77 22.17 19.24
CA TYR A 162 -5.81 21.34 19.85
C TYR A 162 -6.55 20.47 18.85
N HIS A 163 -5.99 20.31 17.63
CA HIS A 163 -6.56 19.54 16.53
C HIS A 163 -7.89 20.06 16.00
N ARG A 164 -8.26 21.32 16.28
CA ARG A 164 -9.48 21.96 15.74
C ARG A 164 -9.22 22.52 14.37
N ALA A 165 -10.10 22.23 13.43
CA ALA A 165 -10.02 22.80 12.09
C ALA A 165 -10.26 24.33 12.13
N TRP A 166 -9.40 25.08 11.49
CA TRP A 166 -9.56 26.53 11.36
C TRP A 166 -10.92 26.86 10.74
N ASN A 167 -11.61 27.85 11.31
CA ASN A 167 -12.98 28.26 10.93
C ASN A 167 -14.09 27.23 11.22
N TYR A 168 -13.77 26.07 11.80
CA TYR A 168 -14.73 25.02 12.21
C TYR A 168 -14.41 24.51 13.62
N PRO A 169 -14.68 25.32 14.66
CA PRO A 169 -14.17 25.04 16.02
C PRO A 169 -14.72 23.77 16.68
N THR A 170 -15.78 23.18 16.10
CA THR A 170 -16.36 21.93 16.57
C THR A 170 -15.84 20.71 15.79
N LEU A 171 -15.05 20.91 14.73
CA LEU A 171 -14.46 19.84 13.94
C LEU A 171 -13.02 19.59 14.43
N HIS A 172 -12.76 18.37 14.89
CA HIS A 172 -11.43 17.93 15.29
C HIS A 172 -10.92 16.85 14.34
N ILE A 173 -9.64 16.91 13.98
CA ILE A 173 -8.97 15.91 13.15
C ILE A 173 -7.89 15.25 13.99
N VAL A 174 -8.10 13.96 14.32
CA VAL A 174 -7.29 13.20 15.30
C VAL A 174 -6.87 11.87 14.68
N ASP A 175 -6.17 11.93 13.54
CA ASP A 175 -5.68 10.76 12.84
C ASP A 175 -4.27 11.02 12.26
N GLY A 176 -3.76 10.07 11.46
CA GLY A 176 -2.43 10.16 10.85
C GLY A 176 -2.22 11.39 9.98
N SER A 177 -3.28 12.03 9.49
CA SER A 177 -3.16 13.24 8.68
C SER A 177 -2.63 14.47 9.44
N SER A 178 -2.76 14.47 10.77
CA SER A 178 -2.22 15.51 11.65
C SER A 178 -0.75 15.32 12.01
N ILE A 179 -0.18 14.16 11.70
CA ILE A 179 1.25 13.88 11.92
C ILE A 179 2.03 14.51 10.77
N THR A 180 3.04 15.31 11.12
CA THR A 180 3.98 15.86 10.13
C THR A 180 4.82 14.74 9.53
N ALA A 181 4.91 14.69 8.22
CA ALA A 181 5.78 13.78 7.48
C ALA A 181 7.17 14.36 7.33
#